data_6ac38cfcf36ca9df0dc96af211342aa6
#
_entry.id   6ac38cfcf36ca9df0dc96af211342aa6
#
_cell.length_a   1.000
_cell.length_b   1.000
_cell.length_c   1.000
_cell.angle_alpha   90.00
_cell.angle_beta   90.00
_cell.angle_gamma   90.00
#
_symmetry.space_group_name_H-M   'P 1'
#
loop_
_entity.id
_entity.type
_entity.pdbx_description
1 polymer ?
#
loop_
_entity_poly.entity_id
_entity_poly.type
_entity_poly.pdbx_seq_one_letter_code
_entity_poly.pdbx_strand_id
1 'polypeptide(L)'
;MIRHLRRILHAISRLPKGWILPSRRFFAAVAAAAALAALTPMTAAHAAQLPQARTACSASYLDGDYRLGPTDTPDAGAVGLQLFGYWRLAGLTPKQFIARYWDFSADSWEYPPDNGFLVIADHPVEYRLTLEPGSPLDRYGSTYGGYLAPAGTPYWARSLPPSNLDDATGFTCNYHTYKVRRAFKVEAGPAAPAFGQPGLGLQYQLVASLLPGDPAQPSVQWLLVHGYLSATN
;
A
#
# COMPACT_ATOMS: atom_id res chain seq x y z
N MET A 1 4.98 11.22 46.85
CA MET A 1 4.26 10.31 47.76
C MET A 1 4.60 8.90 47.35
N ILE A 2 5.62 8.39 47.99
CA ILE A 2 6.30 7.09 47.79
C ILE A 2 5.59 6.07 48.66
N ARG A 3 5.32 4.88 48.15
CA ARG A 3 5.22 3.59 48.84
C ARG A 3 4.17 2.68 48.16
N HIS A 4 4.67 1.72 47.40
CA HIS A 4 4.32 0.29 47.47
C HIS A 4 4.99 -0.50 46.34
N LEU A 5 6.30 -0.66 46.48
CA LEU A 5 7.07 -1.74 45.87
C LEU A 5 7.67 -2.53 47.03
N ARG A 6 7.31 -3.80 47.13
CA ARG A 6 8.02 -4.92 47.77
C ARG A 6 7.05 -5.94 48.32
N ARG A 7 6.97 -7.03 47.65
CA ARG A 7 6.81 -8.39 48.20
C ARG A 7 6.33 -9.31 47.09
N ILE A 8 7.23 -10.14 46.61
CA ILE A 8 7.09 -11.55 46.35
C ILE A 8 8.43 -12.04 45.79
N LEU A 9 9.31 -12.42 46.70
CA LEU A 9 10.45 -13.29 46.51
C LEU A 9 10.46 -14.17 47.77
N HIS A 10 10.18 -15.47 47.63
CA HIS A 10 10.62 -16.56 48.46
C HIS A 10 9.63 -17.74 48.39
N ALA A 11 9.98 -18.74 47.62
CA ALA A 11 9.65 -20.13 47.90
C ALA A 11 10.42 -21.04 46.91
N ILE A 12 11.70 -21.23 47.21
CA ILE A 12 12.47 -22.40 46.74
C ILE A 12 12.79 -23.20 47.96
N SER A 13 12.55 -24.47 47.87
CA SER A 13 13.13 -25.59 48.65
C SER A 13 12.09 -26.51 49.23
N ARG A 14 12.05 -27.71 48.68
CA ARG A 14 12.26 -28.98 49.38
C ARG A 14 11.84 -30.18 48.52
N LEU A 15 12.84 -30.90 48.00
CA LEU A 15 12.73 -32.28 47.52
C LEU A 15 12.99 -33.22 48.69
N PRO A 16 12.27 -34.32 48.86
CA PRO A 16 12.71 -35.42 49.68
C PRO A 16 13.46 -36.48 48.87
N LYS A 17 14.61 -36.87 49.42
CA LYS A 17 15.44 -37.97 48.98
C LYS A 17 14.85 -39.32 49.41
N GLY A 18 15.06 -40.30 48.54
CA GLY A 18 15.31 -41.70 48.97
C GLY A 18 14.16 -42.64 48.77
N TRP A 19 14.36 -43.57 47.81
CA TRP A 19 14.03 -44.99 48.05
C TRP A 19 14.91 -45.85 47.15
N ILE A 20 15.52 -46.83 47.78
CA ILE A 20 16.55 -47.76 47.35
C ILE A 20 15.89 -49.03 46.78
N LEU A 21 16.51 -49.59 45.74
CA LEU A 21 16.25 -50.84 45.02
C LEU A 21 15.97 -52.10 45.94
N PRO A 22 15.32 -53.15 45.36
CA PRO A 22 16.15 -54.31 45.12
C PRO A 22 15.98 -54.98 43.72
N SER A 23 17.08 -55.53 43.30
CA SER A 23 17.31 -56.42 42.18
C SER A 23 16.53 -57.71 42.22
N ARG A 24 15.87 -58.12 41.15
CA ARG A 24 15.60 -59.54 40.85
C ARG A 24 15.79 -59.78 39.33
N ARG A 25 16.78 -60.64 39.10
CA ARG A 25 17.05 -61.33 37.84
C ARG A 25 15.96 -62.36 37.59
N PHE A 26 15.31 -62.29 36.42
CA PHE A 26 14.65 -63.44 35.81
C PHE A 26 15.01 -63.51 34.34
N PHE A 27 15.64 -64.66 34.00
CA PHE A 27 15.83 -65.11 32.63
C PHE A 27 14.49 -65.57 32.06
N ALA A 28 14.07 -65.13 30.90
CA ALA A 28 13.06 -65.85 30.12
C ALA A 28 13.25 -65.54 28.63
N ALA A 29 13.63 -66.58 27.97
CA ALA A 29 13.38 -67.01 26.58
C ALA A 29 13.02 -65.99 25.48
N VAL A 30 13.89 -66.00 24.49
CA VAL A 30 13.70 -65.46 23.17
C VAL A 30 12.59 -66.21 22.44
N ALA A 31 11.53 -65.50 22.03
CA ALA A 31 10.64 -65.90 20.95
C ALA A 31 10.70 -64.82 19.88
N ALA A 32 11.38 -65.12 18.76
CA ALA A 32 11.42 -64.28 17.59
C ALA A 32 10.10 -64.40 16.85
N ALA A 33 9.24 -63.38 16.99
CA ALA A 33 8.10 -63.17 16.11
C ALA A 33 8.50 -62.14 15.05
N ALA A 34 8.71 -62.59 13.79
CA ALA A 34 8.90 -61.73 12.65
C ALA A 34 7.55 -61.04 12.34
N ALA A 35 7.41 -59.79 12.78
CA ALA A 35 6.32 -58.91 12.33
C ALA A 35 6.72 -58.28 11.00
N LEU A 36 6.08 -58.73 9.92
CA LEU A 36 6.08 -57.99 8.64
C LEU A 36 5.35 -56.65 8.88
N ALA A 37 6.11 -55.60 9.03
CA ALA A 37 5.58 -54.24 9.00
C ALA A 37 5.14 -53.93 7.55
N ALA A 38 3.85 -53.94 7.30
CA ALA A 38 3.27 -53.41 6.09
C ALA A 38 3.57 -51.92 6.07
N LEU A 39 4.48 -51.51 5.16
CA LEU A 39 4.73 -50.11 4.83
C LEU A 39 3.49 -49.62 4.10
N THR A 40 2.54 -49.04 4.81
CA THR A 40 1.50 -48.22 4.19
C THR A 40 2.17 -46.97 3.62
N PRO A 41 1.98 -46.66 2.32
CA PRO A 41 2.49 -45.40 1.77
C PRO A 41 1.81 -44.26 2.54
N MET A 42 2.57 -43.45 3.27
CA MET A 42 2.11 -42.18 3.77
C MET A 42 1.74 -41.34 2.54
N THR A 43 0.45 -41.18 2.30
CA THR A 43 -0.05 -40.17 1.40
C THR A 43 0.50 -38.83 1.87
N ALA A 44 1.38 -38.20 1.06
CA ALA A 44 1.88 -36.87 1.32
C ALA A 44 0.67 -35.96 1.50
N ALA A 45 0.42 -35.52 2.73
CA ALA A 45 -0.54 -34.47 2.99
C ALA A 45 -0.14 -33.28 2.11
N HIS A 46 -0.99 -32.89 1.17
CA HIS A 46 -0.81 -31.67 0.42
C HIS A 46 -0.79 -30.55 1.46
N ALA A 47 0.40 -30.03 1.75
CA ALA A 47 0.51 -28.82 2.53
C ALA A 47 -0.29 -27.77 1.76
N ALA A 48 -1.37 -27.28 2.35
CA ALA A 48 -2.15 -26.21 1.79
C ALA A 48 -1.17 -25.04 1.56
N GLN A 49 -0.89 -24.73 0.29
CA GLN A 49 -0.03 -23.62 -0.06
C GLN A 49 -0.74 -22.35 0.41
N LEU A 50 -0.11 -21.63 1.33
CA LEU A 50 -0.62 -20.33 1.76
C LEU A 50 -0.76 -19.44 0.50
N PRO A 51 -1.82 -18.63 0.39
CA PRO A 51 -1.98 -17.71 -0.72
C PRO A 51 -0.71 -16.86 -0.85
N GLN A 52 -0.12 -16.87 -2.04
CA GLN A 52 1.06 -16.05 -2.30
C GLN A 52 0.64 -14.58 -2.36
N ALA A 53 1.34 -13.72 -1.61
CA ALA A 53 1.07 -12.29 -1.59
C ALA A 53 1.24 -11.69 -3.01
N ARG A 54 0.28 -10.89 -3.43
CA ARG A 54 0.34 -10.18 -4.71
C ARG A 54 1.13 -8.88 -4.55
N THR A 55 2.06 -8.64 -5.46
CA THR A 55 2.91 -7.44 -5.46
C THR A 55 2.72 -6.57 -6.70
N ALA A 56 1.90 -7.00 -7.66
CA ALA A 56 1.64 -6.30 -8.91
C ALA A 56 0.14 -6.19 -9.22
N CYS A 57 -0.23 -5.23 -10.02
CA CYS A 57 -1.54 -5.13 -10.64
C CYS A 57 -1.67 -6.10 -11.81
N SER A 58 -2.88 -6.61 -12.06
CA SER A 58 -3.15 -7.39 -13.27
C SER A 58 -3.22 -6.48 -14.51
N ALA A 59 -2.94 -7.07 -15.68
CA ALA A 59 -3.13 -6.38 -16.95
C ALA A 59 -4.59 -6.36 -17.42
N SER A 60 -5.47 -7.15 -16.78
CA SER A 60 -6.91 -7.17 -17.05
C SER A 60 -7.62 -6.13 -16.20
N TYR A 61 -8.70 -5.59 -16.71
CA TYR A 61 -9.52 -4.57 -16.04
C TYR A 61 -10.74 -5.16 -15.35
N LEU A 62 -11.13 -4.57 -14.22
CA LEU A 62 -12.34 -4.94 -13.50
C LEU A 62 -13.56 -4.76 -14.44
N ASP A 63 -14.40 -5.78 -14.54
CA ASP A 63 -15.58 -5.80 -15.42
C ASP A 63 -15.26 -5.50 -16.91
N GLY A 64 -13.99 -5.69 -17.33
CA GLY A 64 -13.52 -5.41 -18.68
C GLY A 64 -13.41 -3.91 -19.03
N ASP A 65 -13.60 -3.01 -18.07
CA ASP A 65 -13.57 -1.56 -18.28
C ASP A 65 -12.31 -0.93 -17.63
N TYR A 66 -11.41 -0.35 -18.47
CA TYR A 66 -10.17 0.26 -18.01
C TYR A 66 -10.39 1.35 -16.96
N ARG A 67 -11.52 2.04 -17.00
CA ARG A 67 -11.87 3.09 -16.03
C ARG A 67 -11.97 2.55 -14.60
N LEU A 68 -12.30 1.29 -14.43
CA LEU A 68 -12.44 0.64 -13.13
C LEU A 68 -11.12 0.11 -12.55
N GLY A 69 -10.02 0.28 -13.30
CA GLY A 69 -8.69 -0.15 -12.89
C GLY A 69 -8.45 -1.66 -13.03
N PRO A 70 -7.27 -2.14 -12.64
CA PRO A 70 -6.89 -3.54 -12.79
C PRO A 70 -7.79 -4.48 -11.98
N THR A 71 -8.08 -5.67 -12.52
CA THR A 71 -8.90 -6.69 -11.84
C THR A 71 -8.32 -7.02 -10.47
N ASP A 72 -7.03 -7.34 -10.43
CA ASP A 72 -6.28 -7.64 -9.22
C ASP A 72 -5.33 -6.50 -8.88
N THR A 73 -5.28 -6.16 -7.59
CA THR A 73 -4.35 -5.18 -7.03
C THR A 73 -3.44 -5.82 -6.00
N PRO A 74 -2.25 -5.27 -5.74
CA PRO A 74 -1.36 -5.76 -4.70
C PRO A 74 -2.03 -5.78 -3.32
N ASP A 75 -1.69 -6.79 -2.53
CA ASP A 75 -1.99 -6.90 -1.10
C ASP A 75 -0.71 -6.84 -0.24
N ALA A 76 0.46 -6.72 -0.89
CA ALA A 76 1.76 -6.59 -0.25
C ALA A 76 2.65 -5.56 -0.96
N GLY A 77 3.78 -5.23 -0.33
CA GLY A 77 4.71 -4.22 -0.84
C GLY A 77 4.20 -2.79 -0.68
N ALA A 78 4.92 -1.82 -1.27
CA ALA A 78 4.62 -0.40 -1.10
C ALA A 78 3.21 -0.02 -1.58
N VAL A 79 2.79 -0.54 -2.73
CA VAL A 79 1.45 -0.29 -3.29
C VAL A 79 0.37 -0.97 -2.46
N GLY A 80 0.57 -2.24 -2.05
CA GLY A 80 -0.39 -2.95 -1.20
C GLY A 80 -0.64 -2.23 0.13
N LEU A 81 0.40 -1.68 0.75
CA LEU A 81 0.27 -0.88 1.97
C LEU A 81 -0.53 0.42 1.73
N GLN A 82 -0.35 1.08 0.60
CA GLN A 82 -1.09 2.30 0.26
C GLN A 82 -2.55 1.99 -0.13
N LEU A 83 -2.84 0.80 -0.63
CA LEU A 83 -4.19 0.33 -0.96
C LEU A 83 -4.96 -0.21 0.25
N PHE A 84 -4.30 -0.37 1.40
CA PHE A 84 -5.00 -0.77 2.62
C PHE A 84 -6.09 0.23 2.97
N GLY A 85 -7.33 -0.26 3.11
CA GLY A 85 -8.50 0.58 3.34
C GLY A 85 -9.09 1.29 2.11
N TYR A 86 -8.50 1.09 0.92
CA TYR A 86 -9.06 1.62 -0.32
C TYR A 86 -10.30 0.83 -0.76
N TRP A 87 -11.43 1.50 -0.82
CA TRP A 87 -12.69 0.92 -1.24
C TRP A 87 -13.04 1.38 -2.65
N ARG A 88 -12.55 0.64 -3.63
CA ARG A 88 -12.49 1.01 -5.06
C ARG A 88 -13.77 1.66 -5.61
N LEU A 89 -14.92 1.07 -5.36
CA LEU A 89 -16.20 1.51 -5.90
C LEU A 89 -17.10 2.17 -4.85
N ALA A 90 -16.62 2.34 -3.62
CA ALA A 90 -17.38 2.96 -2.52
C ALA A 90 -18.80 2.37 -2.30
N GLY A 91 -18.95 1.05 -2.51
CA GLY A 91 -20.23 0.35 -2.38
C GLY A 91 -21.14 0.42 -3.60
N LEU A 92 -20.73 1.09 -4.66
CA LEU A 92 -21.48 1.16 -5.92
C LEU A 92 -21.18 -0.06 -6.80
N THR A 93 -22.11 -0.40 -7.69
CA THR A 93 -21.81 -1.31 -8.80
C THR A 93 -20.89 -0.60 -9.82
N PRO A 94 -20.16 -1.33 -10.67
CA PRO A 94 -19.35 -0.76 -11.75
C PRO A 94 -20.12 0.28 -12.58
N LYS A 95 -21.33 -0.08 -13.03
CA LYS A 95 -22.19 0.81 -13.83
C LYS A 95 -22.57 2.09 -13.06
N GLN A 96 -22.91 1.97 -11.78
CA GLN A 96 -23.26 3.14 -10.94
C GLN A 96 -22.05 4.04 -10.69
N PHE A 97 -20.86 3.44 -10.50
CA PHE A 97 -19.63 4.20 -10.29
C PHE A 97 -19.28 5.04 -11.52
N ILE A 98 -19.28 4.42 -12.71
CA ILE A 98 -19.06 5.13 -13.97
C ILE A 98 -20.11 6.21 -14.20
N ALA A 99 -21.40 5.89 -14.01
CA ALA A 99 -22.48 6.88 -14.21
C ALA A 99 -22.39 8.08 -13.25
N ARG A 100 -21.72 7.93 -12.12
CA ARG A 100 -21.58 8.99 -11.10
C ARG A 100 -20.36 9.88 -11.29
N TYR A 101 -19.27 9.33 -11.84
CA TYR A 101 -17.95 9.99 -11.81
C TYR A 101 -17.33 10.20 -13.19
N TRP A 102 -17.98 9.73 -14.26
CA TRP A 102 -17.48 9.87 -15.62
C TRP A 102 -18.37 10.81 -16.45
N ASP A 103 -17.77 11.87 -16.95
CA ASP A 103 -18.42 12.74 -17.94
C ASP A 103 -18.32 12.10 -19.33
N PHE A 104 -19.43 11.56 -19.80
CA PHE A 104 -19.52 10.91 -21.12
C PHE A 104 -19.41 11.92 -22.28
N SER A 105 -19.65 13.20 -22.04
CA SER A 105 -19.55 14.24 -23.06
C SER A 105 -18.09 14.72 -23.27
N ALA A 106 -17.32 14.76 -22.17
CA ALA A 106 -15.93 15.13 -22.19
C ALA A 106 -14.97 13.95 -22.30
N ASP A 107 -15.52 12.70 -22.25
CA ASP A 107 -14.74 11.45 -22.19
C ASP A 107 -13.64 11.47 -21.10
N SER A 108 -14.02 11.93 -19.91
CA SER A 108 -13.08 12.17 -18.81
C SER A 108 -13.70 11.93 -17.43
N TRP A 109 -12.85 11.78 -16.42
CA TRP A 109 -13.29 11.79 -15.04
C TRP A 109 -13.76 13.17 -14.59
N GLU A 110 -14.84 13.23 -13.80
CA GLU A 110 -15.30 14.43 -13.10
C GLU A 110 -14.45 14.64 -11.85
N TYR A 111 -13.34 15.36 -12.00
CA TYR A 111 -12.49 15.75 -10.88
C TYR A 111 -13.12 16.89 -10.07
N PRO A 112 -12.81 16.99 -8.75
CA PRO A 112 -13.24 18.14 -7.96
C PRO A 112 -12.73 19.47 -8.54
N PRO A 113 -13.46 20.57 -8.35
CA PRO A 113 -13.00 21.91 -8.73
C PRO A 113 -11.75 22.32 -7.94
N ASP A 114 -11.26 23.56 -8.21
CA ASP A 114 -10.13 24.16 -7.51
C ASP A 114 -8.88 23.27 -7.50
N ASN A 115 -8.55 22.68 -8.67
CA ASN A 115 -7.41 21.79 -8.85
C ASN A 115 -7.44 20.58 -7.90
N GLY A 116 -8.62 20.17 -7.42
CA GLY A 116 -8.77 19.07 -6.51
C GLY A 116 -8.32 19.35 -5.07
N PHE A 117 -8.12 20.60 -4.69
CA PHE A 117 -7.89 20.97 -3.29
C PHE A 117 -9.21 20.98 -2.50
N LEU A 118 -9.12 20.64 -1.22
CA LEU A 118 -10.24 20.77 -0.31
C LEU A 118 -10.72 22.22 -0.27
N VAL A 119 -12.02 22.45 -0.40
CA VAL A 119 -12.64 23.78 -0.31
C VAL A 119 -13.33 23.90 1.04
N ILE A 120 -13.07 24.98 1.77
CA ILE A 120 -13.72 25.33 3.04
C ILE A 120 -14.23 26.77 2.90
N ALA A 121 -15.54 26.98 3.14
CA ALA A 121 -16.18 28.29 3.01
C ALA A 121 -15.87 28.97 1.65
N ASP A 122 -16.00 28.22 0.57
CA ASP A 122 -15.77 28.65 -0.82
C ASP A 122 -14.32 29.06 -1.15
N HIS A 123 -13.37 28.66 -0.31
CA HIS A 123 -11.95 28.90 -0.55
C HIS A 123 -11.18 27.58 -0.57
N PRO A 124 -10.31 27.34 -1.59
CA PRO A 124 -9.41 26.20 -1.58
C PRO A 124 -8.39 26.31 -0.43
N VAL A 125 -8.18 25.19 0.26
CA VAL A 125 -7.17 25.08 1.31
C VAL A 125 -5.84 24.74 0.65
N GLU A 126 -5.12 25.77 0.25
CA GLU A 126 -3.82 25.61 -0.42
C GLU A 126 -2.81 26.66 0.07
N TYR A 127 -1.53 26.33 -0.03
CA TYR A 127 -0.43 27.21 0.35
C TYR A 127 0.82 26.88 -0.46
N ARG A 128 1.69 27.89 -0.62
CA ARG A 128 2.98 27.68 -1.28
C ARG A 128 3.95 26.96 -0.36
N LEU A 129 4.57 25.91 -0.89
CA LEU A 129 5.55 25.11 -0.19
C LEU A 129 6.81 24.95 -1.05
N THR A 130 7.98 25.03 -0.44
CA THR A 130 9.24 24.63 -1.09
C THR A 130 9.52 23.18 -0.75
N LEU A 131 9.66 22.35 -1.77
CA LEU A 131 10.12 20.96 -1.62
C LEU A 131 11.65 20.94 -1.64
N GLU A 132 12.23 20.52 -0.52
CA GLU A 132 13.68 20.57 -0.31
C GLU A 132 14.39 19.32 -0.82
N PRO A 133 15.68 19.42 -1.21
CA PRO A 133 16.48 18.28 -1.63
C PRO A 133 16.46 17.15 -0.60
N GLY A 134 16.29 15.92 -1.09
CA GLY A 134 16.15 14.74 -0.23
C GLY A 134 14.73 14.33 0.08
N SER A 135 13.73 15.22 -0.11
CA SER A 135 12.31 14.90 0.12
C SER A 135 11.85 13.72 -0.75
N PRO A 136 11.28 12.66 -0.15
CA PRO A 136 10.71 11.54 -0.87
C PRO A 136 9.29 11.87 -1.35
N LEU A 137 9.03 11.68 -2.63
CA LEU A 137 7.75 11.94 -3.28
C LEU A 137 7.29 10.71 -4.06
N ASP A 138 6.00 10.65 -4.33
CA ASP A 138 5.45 9.63 -5.21
C ASP A 138 4.27 10.13 -6.04
N ARG A 139 3.84 9.29 -6.98
CA ARG A 139 2.72 9.56 -7.86
C ARG A 139 2.13 8.27 -8.40
N TYR A 140 0.81 8.23 -8.52
CA TYR A 140 0.09 7.31 -9.39
C TYR A 140 -0.29 8.04 -10.68
N GLY A 141 0.01 7.45 -11.82
CA GLY A 141 -0.26 8.03 -13.14
C GLY A 141 1.00 8.47 -13.89
N SER A 142 0.81 8.82 -15.15
CA SER A 142 1.87 9.22 -16.08
C SER A 142 2.75 10.37 -15.56
N THR A 143 4.04 10.37 -15.90
CA THR A 143 4.99 11.44 -15.60
C THR A 143 4.63 12.78 -16.25
N TYR A 144 3.73 12.79 -17.25
CA TYR A 144 3.24 14.02 -17.86
C TYR A 144 2.22 14.78 -17.01
N GLY A 145 1.75 14.19 -15.90
CA GLY A 145 0.88 14.88 -14.96
C GLY A 145 1.61 15.88 -14.05
N GLY A 146 0.86 16.82 -13.51
CA GLY A 146 1.35 17.94 -12.70
C GLY A 146 1.16 17.77 -11.19
N TYR A 147 0.88 16.55 -10.67
CA TYR A 147 0.64 16.33 -9.24
C TYR A 147 1.58 15.30 -8.66
N LEU A 148 2.01 15.55 -7.44
CA LEU A 148 2.82 14.67 -6.60
C LEU A 148 2.20 14.57 -5.20
N ALA A 149 2.66 13.63 -4.39
CA ALA A 149 2.33 13.52 -2.97
C ALA A 149 3.58 13.15 -2.16
N PRO A 150 3.55 13.33 -0.83
CA PRO A 150 4.53 12.71 0.06
C PRO A 150 4.55 11.20 -0.17
N ALA A 151 5.74 10.60 -0.28
CA ALA A 151 5.86 9.16 -0.52
C ALA A 151 5.14 8.35 0.56
N GLY A 152 4.36 7.35 0.14
CA GLY A 152 3.59 6.49 1.02
C GLY A 152 2.21 7.03 1.41
N THR A 153 1.77 8.17 0.88
CA THR A 153 0.40 8.66 1.10
C THR A 153 -0.62 7.58 0.67
N PRO A 154 -1.58 7.16 1.53
CA PRO A 154 -2.57 6.16 1.19
C PRO A 154 -3.36 6.51 -0.07
N TYR A 155 -3.71 5.51 -0.89
CA TYR A 155 -4.41 5.75 -2.15
C TYR A 155 -5.78 6.42 -1.94
N TRP A 156 -6.54 5.98 -0.94
CA TRP A 156 -7.83 6.58 -0.56
C TRP A 156 -7.74 8.05 -0.13
N ALA A 157 -6.57 8.46 0.36
CA ALA A 157 -6.33 9.84 0.78
C ALA A 157 -6.02 10.79 -0.39
N ARG A 158 -5.72 10.24 -1.58
CA ARG A 158 -5.40 11.01 -2.79
C ARG A 158 -6.63 11.35 -3.63
N SER A 159 -7.77 10.70 -3.39
CA SER A 159 -8.99 10.87 -4.18
C SER A 159 -8.75 10.68 -5.70
N LEU A 160 -8.04 9.60 -6.05
CA LEU A 160 -7.77 9.24 -7.44
C LEU A 160 -8.78 8.19 -7.94
N PRO A 161 -9.16 8.24 -9.23
CA PRO A 161 -10.01 7.21 -9.81
C PRO A 161 -9.24 5.88 -9.96
N PRO A 162 -9.95 4.73 -10.04
CA PRO A 162 -9.32 3.42 -10.11
C PRO A 162 -8.35 3.24 -11.30
N SER A 163 -8.59 3.91 -12.41
CA SER A 163 -7.73 3.87 -13.60
C SER A 163 -6.32 4.41 -13.39
N ASN A 164 -6.08 5.19 -12.33
CA ASN A 164 -4.73 5.62 -11.99
C ASN A 164 -3.82 4.46 -11.52
N LEU A 165 -4.39 3.28 -11.26
CA LEU A 165 -3.64 2.05 -11.01
C LEU A 165 -3.30 1.26 -12.28
N ASP A 166 -3.81 1.69 -13.45
CA ASP A 166 -3.55 1.03 -14.72
C ASP A 166 -2.13 1.33 -15.18
N ASP A 167 -1.39 0.30 -15.50
CA ASP A 167 -0.07 0.40 -16.10
C ASP A 167 -0.04 -0.46 -17.35
N ALA A 168 0.29 0.14 -18.48
CA ALA A 168 0.44 -0.58 -19.74
C ALA A 168 1.48 -1.70 -19.67
N THR A 169 2.43 -1.61 -18.75
CA THR A 169 3.45 -2.62 -18.48
C THR A 169 3.00 -3.68 -17.47
N GLY A 170 1.98 -3.40 -16.67
CA GLY A 170 1.45 -4.28 -15.63
C GLY A 170 2.35 -4.51 -14.42
N PHE A 171 3.50 -3.83 -14.34
CA PHE A 171 4.49 -4.13 -13.30
C PHE A 171 4.37 -3.28 -12.04
N THR A 172 4.03 -2.02 -12.17
CA THR A 172 4.17 -1.04 -11.07
C THR A 172 2.86 -0.45 -10.61
N CYS A 173 1.72 -0.89 -11.14
CA CYS A 173 0.41 -0.26 -10.88
C CYS A 173 0.44 1.25 -11.15
N ASN A 174 1.17 1.69 -12.16
CA ASN A 174 1.38 3.10 -12.50
C ASN A 174 1.91 3.95 -11.31
N TYR A 175 2.65 3.27 -10.41
CA TYR A 175 3.22 3.88 -9.21
C TYR A 175 4.68 4.25 -9.42
N HIS A 176 4.99 5.50 -9.21
CA HIS A 176 6.32 6.07 -9.43
C HIS A 176 6.82 6.76 -8.17
N THR A 177 8.08 6.55 -7.84
CA THR A 177 8.73 7.15 -6.68
C THR A 177 9.88 8.05 -7.10
N TYR A 178 10.04 9.15 -6.37
CA TYR A 178 10.99 10.19 -6.69
C TYR A 178 11.70 10.71 -5.45
N LYS A 179 12.87 11.28 -5.68
CA LYS A 179 13.60 12.06 -4.69
C LYS A 179 13.88 13.46 -5.24
N VAL A 180 13.61 14.48 -4.45
CA VAL A 180 13.96 15.86 -4.79
C VAL A 180 15.48 16.00 -4.84
N ARG A 181 16.01 16.56 -5.93
CA ARG A 181 17.45 16.80 -6.15
C ARG A 181 17.80 18.28 -6.01
N ARG A 182 16.90 19.14 -6.42
CA ARG A 182 17.02 20.60 -6.33
C ARG A 182 15.69 21.15 -5.81
N ALA A 183 15.75 22.13 -4.90
CA ALA A 183 14.54 22.74 -4.35
C ALA A 183 13.67 23.37 -5.43
N PHE A 184 12.36 23.22 -5.33
CA PHE A 184 11.35 23.88 -6.17
C PHE A 184 10.07 24.12 -5.38
N LYS A 185 9.26 25.08 -5.85
CA LYS A 185 8.01 25.46 -5.20
C LYS A 185 6.81 24.76 -5.83
N VAL A 186 5.80 24.51 -5.01
CA VAL A 186 4.51 23.93 -5.40
C VAL A 186 3.38 24.66 -4.68
N GLU A 187 2.16 24.55 -5.21
CA GLU A 187 0.97 24.72 -4.39
C GLU A 187 0.69 23.38 -3.66
N ALA A 188 0.45 23.47 -2.36
CA ALA A 188 0.29 22.31 -1.47
C ALA A 188 -1.00 22.44 -0.68
N GLY A 189 -1.70 21.33 -0.47
CA GLY A 189 -2.92 21.31 0.34
C GLY A 189 -3.55 19.91 0.38
N PRO A 190 -4.58 19.71 1.21
CA PRO A 190 -5.29 18.45 1.27
C PRO A 190 -6.13 18.23 0.01
N ALA A 191 -6.14 16.99 -0.50
CA ALA A 191 -7.01 16.60 -1.61
C ALA A 191 -8.48 16.63 -1.20
N ALA A 192 -9.34 17.15 -2.06
CA ALA A 192 -10.78 17.11 -1.86
C ALA A 192 -11.31 15.66 -1.90
N PRO A 193 -12.40 15.32 -1.21
CA PRO A 193 -13.09 14.04 -1.38
C PRO A 193 -13.56 13.85 -2.82
N ALA A 194 -13.25 12.71 -3.44
CA ALA A 194 -13.73 12.34 -4.76
C ALA A 194 -13.73 10.83 -4.97
N PHE A 195 -14.46 10.33 -5.98
CA PHE A 195 -14.53 8.92 -6.35
C PHE A 195 -14.91 8.00 -5.17
N GLY A 196 -15.75 8.53 -4.26
CA GLY A 196 -16.17 7.83 -3.05
C GLY A 196 -15.07 7.66 -2.01
N GLN A 197 -13.95 8.36 -2.15
CA GLN A 197 -12.85 8.38 -1.21
C GLN A 197 -12.87 9.65 -0.35
N PRO A 198 -12.44 9.58 0.94
CA PRO A 198 -12.44 10.73 1.83
C PRO A 198 -11.43 11.82 1.46
N GLY A 199 -10.38 11.50 0.70
CA GLY A 199 -9.33 12.47 0.39
C GLY A 199 -8.49 12.84 1.61
N LEU A 200 -8.18 14.13 1.75
CA LEU A 200 -7.45 14.78 2.84
C LEU A 200 -5.95 14.45 2.89
N GLY A 201 -5.43 13.60 2.00
CA GLY A 201 -3.99 13.45 1.83
C GLY A 201 -3.38 14.71 1.24
N LEU A 202 -2.15 15.03 1.66
CA LEU A 202 -1.43 16.18 1.12
C LEU A 202 -1.09 15.91 -0.35
N GLN A 203 -1.47 16.83 -1.22
CA GLN A 203 -1.07 16.85 -2.62
C GLN A 203 -0.22 18.09 -2.94
N TYR A 204 0.63 17.96 -3.94
CA TYR A 204 1.51 18.99 -4.46
C TYR A 204 1.19 19.22 -5.93
N GLN A 205 0.70 20.40 -6.26
CA GLN A 205 0.45 20.80 -7.65
C GLN A 205 1.64 21.57 -8.20
N LEU A 206 2.10 21.19 -9.38
CA LEU A 206 3.09 21.92 -10.16
C LEU A 206 2.40 23.09 -10.87
N VAL A 207 2.81 24.30 -10.55
CA VAL A 207 2.29 25.53 -11.15
C VAL A 207 3.42 26.22 -11.90
N ALA A 208 3.19 26.59 -13.15
CA ALA A 208 4.21 27.16 -14.03
C ALA A 208 4.96 28.33 -13.39
N SER A 209 4.25 29.31 -12.87
CA SER A 209 4.82 30.53 -12.26
C SER A 209 5.63 30.28 -10.98
N LEU A 210 5.53 29.09 -10.40
CA LEU A 210 6.33 28.68 -9.21
C LEU A 210 7.59 27.91 -9.58
N LEU A 211 7.68 27.45 -10.83
CA LEU A 211 8.84 26.69 -11.31
C LEU A 211 9.84 27.62 -12.05
N PRO A 212 11.14 27.33 -11.94
CA PRO A 212 12.14 28.08 -12.66
C PRO A 212 11.91 28.04 -14.17
N GLY A 213 11.89 29.20 -14.80
CA GLY A 213 11.69 29.32 -16.24
C GLY A 213 10.25 29.24 -16.72
N ASP A 214 9.27 29.22 -15.81
CA ASP A 214 7.83 29.27 -16.08
C ASP A 214 7.39 28.34 -17.24
N PRO A 215 7.57 27.00 -17.10
CA PRO A 215 7.34 26.07 -18.18
C PRO A 215 5.88 26.08 -18.64
N ALA A 216 5.63 26.12 -19.96
CA ALA A 216 4.30 26.10 -20.52
C ALA A 216 3.44 24.88 -20.10
N GLN A 217 4.11 23.76 -19.79
CA GLN A 217 3.48 22.53 -19.31
C GLN A 217 4.24 22.00 -18.08
N PRO A 218 3.91 22.47 -16.87
CA PRO A 218 4.51 21.97 -15.64
C PRO A 218 4.11 20.51 -15.42
N SER A 219 5.11 19.62 -15.37
CA SER A 219 4.90 18.18 -15.22
C SER A 219 6.04 17.52 -14.47
N VAL A 220 5.79 16.34 -13.95
CA VAL A 220 6.84 15.51 -13.33
C VAL A 220 7.94 15.19 -14.34
N GLN A 221 7.58 14.94 -15.60
CA GLN A 221 8.54 14.71 -16.68
C GLN A 221 9.46 15.93 -16.88
N TRP A 222 8.92 17.15 -16.82
CA TRP A 222 9.72 18.36 -16.89
C TRP A 222 10.74 18.44 -15.74
N LEU A 223 10.31 18.14 -14.51
CA LEU A 223 11.19 18.11 -13.32
C LEU A 223 12.31 17.07 -13.45
N LEU A 224 12.01 15.90 -14.01
CA LEU A 224 13.00 14.85 -14.26
C LEU A 224 14.05 15.29 -15.28
N VAL A 225 13.61 15.83 -16.44
CA VAL A 225 14.51 16.26 -17.51
C VAL A 225 15.41 17.42 -17.06
N HIS A 226 14.88 18.32 -16.22
CA HIS A 226 15.64 19.48 -15.73
C HIS A 226 16.40 19.22 -14.41
N GLY A 227 16.42 17.96 -13.93
CA GLY A 227 17.23 17.55 -12.78
C GLY A 227 16.72 18.06 -11.42
N TYR A 228 15.44 18.41 -11.30
CA TYR A 228 14.80 18.71 -10.03
C TYR A 228 14.40 17.45 -9.27
N LEU A 229 14.04 16.40 -10.00
CA LEU A 229 13.72 15.09 -9.46
C LEU A 229 14.66 14.02 -10.01
N SER A 230 14.83 12.94 -9.27
CA SER A 230 15.31 11.66 -9.79
C SER A 230 14.29 10.58 -9.46
N ALA A 231 14.03 9.66 -10.41
CA ALA A 231 13.26 8.45 -10.14
C ALA A 231 14.04 7.54 -9.18
N THR A 232 13.32 6.78 -8.35
CA THR A 232 13.90 5.88 -7.34
C THR A 232 13.38 4.43 -7.47
N ASN A 233 12.44 4.16 -8.38
CA ASN A 233 12.00 2.84 -8.82
C ASN A 233 12.17 2.68 -10.32
#